data_fb6652b7c12a46224784257cc8a3d60e
#
_entry.id   fb6652b7c12a46224784257cc8a3d60e
#
_cell.length_a   1.000
_cell.length_b   1.000
_cell.length_c   1.000
_cell.angle_alpha   90.00
_cell.angle_beta   90.00
_cell.angle_gamma   90.00
#
_symmetry.space_group_name_H-M   'P 1'
#
loop_
_entity.id
_entity.type
_entity.pdbx_description
1 polymer ?
#
loop_
_entity_poly.entity_id
_entity_poly.type
_entity_poly.pdbx_seq_one_letter_code
_entity_poly.pdbx_strand_id
1 'polypeptide(L)'
;VIGAGQAGLSVSFYLQRLGLEPGSDFVVLDRGPGTGGAWQHRWEALRIGSAHHINDLPGMDEIGVSFDTADRTQPARDVVADYYSRYEEHFRLRVFRPVEVKCVSNRGTDLVVGFDASTGSGEIVTDVVVNATGTWGSPFIPWYPGLTGFAGRHVHTADYASAAEFEGRNVVVVGGGTSAIGFLLELDGSASNLTWVARRPIEFLDEGELNMEAGTAAVAAQDAAARAGRALPSIVSGTGVPRTRRIQAGIDRGTLVPRPMFSSIEPDGVRWADGTFQPADAIIWSTGFRPELRHLAPLKLREKEGGISVGAGSSWKDGRIFFAGYGPQASTIGANRAGRQIARQVVALLSNL
;
A
#
# COMPACT_ATOMS: atom_id res chain seq x y z
N VAL A 1 -4.68 -2.87 -17.82
CA VAL A 1 -4.04 -2.83 -16.51
C VAL A 1 -4.67 -1.70 -15.70
N ILE A 2 -5.08 -1.97 -14.45
CA ILE A 2 -5.71 -0.98 -13.58
C ILE A 2 -4.73 -0.63 -12.45
N GLY A 3 -4.21 0.59 -12.46
CA GLY A 3 -3.19 1.13 -11.56
C GLY A 3 -1.79 1.16 -12.18
N ALA A 4 -1.10 2.31 -12.01
CA ALA A 4 0.28 2.55 -12.50
C ALA A 4 1.26 2.81 -11.33
N GLY A 5 1.12 2.04 -10.25
CA GLY A 5 2.15 1.91 -9.23
C GLY A 5 3.20 0.86 -9.61
N GLN A 6 4.06 0.49 -8.65
CA GLN A 6 5.14 -0.50 -8.84
C GLN A 6 4.66 -1.77 -9.59
N ALA A 7 3.53 -2.34 -9.18
CA ALA A 7 3.04 -3.58 -9.76
C ALA A 7 2.52 -3.40 -11.20
N GLY A 8 1.74 -2.35 -11.44
CA GLY A 8 1.18 -2.07 -12.77
C GLY A 8 2.24 -1.71 -13.79
N LEU A 9 3.21 -0.86 -13.42
CA LEU A 9 4.33 -0.50 -14.30
C LEU A 9 5.21 -1.71 -14.61
N SER A 10 5.46 -2.58 -13.63
CA SER A 10 6.22 -3.81 -13.85
C SER A 10 5.51 -4.76 -14.83
N VAL A 11 4.19 -4.95 -14.67
CA VAL A 11 3.39 -5.75 -15.64
C VAL A 11 3.45 -5.13 -17.02
N SER A 12 3.23 -3.82 -17.14
CA SER A 12 3.19 -3.08 -18.40
C SER A 12 4.52 -3.17 -19.16
N PHE A 13 5.64 -3.05 -18.45
CA PHE A 13 6.98 -3.26 -19.01
C PHE A 13 7.13 -4.65 -19.62
N TYR A 14 6.75 -5.69 -18.88
CA TYR A 14 6.89 -7.06 -19.38
C TYR A 14 5.89 -7.39 -20.49
N LEU A 15 4.67 -6.83 -20.50
CA LEU A 15 3.75 -6.96 -21.62
C LEU A 15 4.37 -6.40 -22.89
N GLN A 16 4.95 -5.19 -22.81
CA GLN A 16 5.64 -4.57 -23.94
C GLN A 16 6.86 -5.39 -24.39
N ARG A 17 7.69 -5.89 -23.47
CA ARG A 17 8.84 -6.75 -23.79
C ARG A 17 8.44 -8.11 -24.43
N LEU A 18 7.21 -8.53 -24.23
CA LEU A 18 6.64 -9.71 -24.85
C LEU A 18 5.89 -9.43 -26.17
N GLY A 19 5.97 -8.18 -26.67
CA GLY A 19 5.50 -7.80 -27.98
C GLY A 19 4.12 -7.15 -28.04
N LEU A 20 3.48 -6.85 -26.88
CA LEU A 20 2.23 -6.10 -26.86
C LEU A 20 2.50 -4.58 -26.90
N GLU A 21 1.76 -3.86 -27.73
CA GLU A 21 1.92 -2.42 -27.95
C GLU A 21 1.08 -1.60 -26.95
N PRO A 22 1.71 -0.72 -26.12
CA PRO A 22 0.98 0.16 -25.20
C PRO A 22 0.04 1.12 -25.94
N GLY A 23 -1.21 1.18 -25.51
CA GLY A 23 -2.25 2.04 -26.09
C GLY A 23 -2.98 1.41 -27.28
N SER A 24 -2.53 0.26 -27.79
CA SER A 24 -3.16 -0.51 -28.85
C SER A 24 -3.61 -1.88 -28.31
N ASP A 25 -2.67 -2.71 -27.89
CA ASP A 25 -2.97 -4.07 -27.43
C ASP A 25 -3.31 -4.09 -25.94
N PHE A 26 -2.81 -3.14 -25.16
CA PHE A 26 -3.20 -2.94 -23.79
C PHE A 26 -3.21 -1.46 -23.39
N VAL A 27 -4.01 -1.11 -22.40
CA VAL A 27 -4.08 0.22 -21.79
C VAL A 27 -3.77 0.15 -20.30
N VAL A 28 -3.22 1.23 -19.76
CA VAL A 28 -2.96 1.39 -18.33
C VAL A 28 -3.81 2.56 -17.82
N LEU A 29 -4.73 2.27 -16.89
CA LEU A 29 -5.64 3.25 -16.30
C LEU A 29 -5.20 3.53 -14.87
N ASP A 30 -4.94 4.78 -14.52
CA ASP A 30 -4.55 5.16 -13.17
C ASP A 30 -5.36 6.35 -12.66
N ARG A 31 -5.87 6.24 -11.42
CA ARG A 31 -6.70 7.30 -10.83
C ARG A 31 -5.90 8.45 -10.24
N GLY A 32 -4.58 8.25 -10.04
CA GLY A 32 -3.71 9.27 -9.46
C GLY A 32 -3.62 10.52 -10.31
N PRO A 33 -3.38 11.70 -9.71
CA PRO A 33 -3.18 12.93 -10.46
C PRO A 33 -1.84 12.95 -11.21
N GLY A 34 -0.87 12.13 -10.77
CA GLY A 34 0.49 12.06 -11.32
C GLY A 34 1.11 10.67 -11.16
N THR A 35 2.39 10.60 -11.44
CA THR A 35 3.23 9.41 -11.30
C THR A 35 3.56 9.09 -9.85
N GLY A 36 4.11 7.90 -9.58
CA GLY A 36 4.56 7.50 -8.23
C GLY A 36 3.61 6.55 -7.50
N GLY A 37 2.42 6.23 -8.04
CA GLY A 37 1.45 5.33 -7.41
C GLY A 37 1.12 5.77 -5.97
N ALA A 38 1.19 4.85 -4.99
CA ALA A 38 0.94 5.17 -3.58
C ALA A 38 1.98 6.13 -2.97
N TRP A 39 3.15 6.27 -3.56
CA TRP A 39 4.22 7.12 -3.03
C TRP A 39 3.92 8.61 -3.19
N GLN A 40 3.27 9.05 -4.26
CA GLN A 40 2.92 10.44 -4.49
C GLN A 40 2.07 11.05 -3.36
N HIS A 41 1.38 10.21 -2.59
CA HIS A 41 0.52 10.61 -1.48
C HIS A 41 1.22 10.56 -0.11
N ARG A 42 2.51 10.24 -0.05
CA ARG A 42 3.24 10.21 1.22
C ARG A 42 3.52 11.62 1.71
N TRP A 43 3.59 11.78 3.02
CA TRP A 43 3.91 13.06 3.65
C TRP A 43 5.35 13.48 3.33
N GLU A 44 5.55 14.77 3.26
CA GLU A 44 6.80 15.37 2.78
C GLU A 44 8.03 15.00 3.62
N ALA A 45 7.88 14.91 4.95
CA ALA A 45 8.98 14.58 5.85
C ALA A 45 9.48 13.13 5.71
N LEU A 46 8.75 12.26 5.00
CA LEU A 46 9.24 10.90 4.69
C LEU A 46 10.35 10.97 3.63
N ARG A 47 11.59 10.84 4.08
CA ARG A 47 12.78 10.86 3.21
C ARG A 47 13.09 9.47 2.67
N ILE A 48 13.75 9.39 1.51
CA ILE A 48 14.25 8.12 0.94
C ILE A 48 15.08 7.36 1.98
N GLY A 49 15.93 8.04 2.74
CA GLY A 49 16.76 7.43 3.77
C GLY A 49 16.04 6.86 4.98
N SER A 50 14.80 7.26 5.22
CA SER A 50 13.95 6.76 6.32
C SER A 50 12.76 5.92 5.85
N ALA A 51 12.52 5.86 4.55
CA ALA A 51 11.53 4.98 3.95
C ALA A 51 12.00 3.52 4.00
N HIS A 52 11.06 2.57 3.94
CA HIS A 52 11.43 1.18 3.69
C HIS A 52 12.07 1.06 2.31
N HIS A 53 12.91 0.05 2.11
CA HIS A 53 13.62 -0.17 0.86
C HIS A 53 12.66 -0.26 -0.34
N ILE A 54 12.91 0.55 -1.36
CA ILE A 54 12.17 0.58 -2.62
C ILE A 54 13.05 -0.12 -3.65
N ASN A 55 12.57 -1.21 -4.21
CA ASN A 55 13.29 -1.89 -5.29
C ASN A 55 13.03 -1.21 -6.63
N ASP A 56 14.04 -1.10 -7.45
CA ASP A 56 13.94 -0.58 -8.81
C ASP A 56 12.91 -1.35 -9.63
N LEU A 57 12.22 -0.65 -10.54
CA LEU A 57 11.40 -1.29 -11.56
C LEU A 57 12.29 -2.06 -12.55
N PRO A 58 11.78 -3.12 -13.19
CA PRO A 58 12.54 -3.81 -14.23
C PRO A 58 12.86 -2.85 -15.38
N GLY A 59 14.12 -2.78 -15.79
CA GLY A 59 14.59 -1.87 -16.83
C GLY A 59 14.93 -0.45 -16.37
N MET A 60 14.91 -0.14 -15.07
CA MET A 60 15.33 1.20 -14.58
C MET A 60 16.80 1.50 -14.85
N ASP A 61 17.63 0.48 -14.95
CA ASP A 61 19.03 0.60 -15.39
C ASP A 61 19.18 1.16 -16.81
N GLU A 62 18.22 0.91 -17.70
CA GLU A 62 18.20 1.44 -19.08
C GLU A 62 18.02 2.98 -19.10
N ILE A 63 17.41 3.55 -18.05
CA ILE A 63 17.20 5.00 -17.91
C ILE A 63 18.19 5.67 -16.96
N GLY A 64 19.14 4.90 -16.43
CA GLY A 64 20.25 5.41 -15.60
C GLY A 64 19.81 5.94 -14.23
N VAL A 65 18.71 5.46 -13.66
CA VAL A 65 18.25 5.81 -12.31
C VAL A 65 18.08 4.55 -11.45
N SER A 66 18.33 4.69 -10.14
CA SER A 66 18.15 3.62 -9.17
C SER A 66 17.79 4.21 -7.81
N PHE A 67 16.88 3.57 -7.09
CA PHE A 67 16.56 3.95 -5.71
C PHE A 67 17.72 3.71 -4.74
N ASP A 68 18.63 2.78 -5.06
CA ASP A 68 19.82 2.50 -4.24
C ASP A 68 20.80 3.67 -4.25
N THR A 69 20.85 4.43 -5.35
CA THR A 69 21.74 5.59 -5.51
C THR A 69 21.04 6.94 -5.34
N ALA A 70 19.73 6.91 -5.06
CA ALA A 70 18.96 8.13 -4.86
C ALA A 70 19.43 8.93 -3.63
N ASP A 71 19.33 10.26 -3.71
CA ASP A 71 19.64 11.13 -2.57
C ASP A 71 18.71 10.83 -1.39
N ARG A 72 19.31 10.30 -0.35
CA ARG A 72 18.61 9.85 0.87
C ARG A 72 17.92 10.98 1.64
N THR A 73 18.27 12.24 1.38
CA THR A 73 17.71 13.43 2.06
C THR A 73 16.45 13.96 1.37
N GLN A 74 16.17 13.53 0.15
CA GLN A 74 15.02 13.99 -0.61
C GLN A 74 13.71 13.34 -0.13
N PRO A 75 12.56 14.03 -0.26
CA PRO A 75 11.25 13.43 -0.01
C PRO A 75 11.03 12.21 -0.90
N ALA A 76 10.64 11.09 -0.28
CA ALA A 76 10.43 9.84 -1.03
C ALA A 76 9.35 9.98 -2.11
N ARG A 77 8.29 10.78 -1.84
CA ARG A 77 7.22 11.04 -2.81
C ARG A 77 7.74 11.67 -4.10
N ASP A 78 8.67 12.62 -4.00
CA ASP A 78 9.16 13.40 -5.14
C ASP A 78 10.13 12.57 -5.99
N VAL A 79 11.03 11.83 -5.34
CA VAL A 79 11.97 10.93 -6.03
C VAL A 79 11.24 9.82 -6.76
N VAL A 80 10.25 9.16 -6.12
CA VAL A 80 9.51 8.08 -6.76
C VAL A 80 8.65 8.62 -7.91
N ALA A 81 8.03 9.79 -7.74
CA ALA A 81 7.25 10.42 -8.80
C ALA A 81 8.11 10.76 -10.02
N ASP A 82 9.29 11.35 -9.82
CA ASP A 82 10.25 11.67 -10.89
C ASP A 82 10.74 10.40 -11.62
N TYR A 83 11.18 9.38 -10.86
CA TYR A 83 11.71 8.15 -11.46
C TYR A 83 10.64 7.39 -12.24
N TYR A 84 9.40 7.34 -11.74
CA TYR A 84 8.29 6.71 -12.47
C TYR A 84 7.86 7.52 -13.68
N SER A 85 7.95 8.87 -13.63
CA SER A 85 7.70 9.71 -14.80
C SER A 85 8.68 9.42 -15.93
N ARG A 86 9.98 9.41 -15.62
CA ARG A 86 11.04 9.07 -16.60
C ARG A 86 10.86 7.65 -17.15
N TYR A 87 10.45 6.72 -16.29
CA TYR A 87 10.19 5.33 -16.68
C TYR A 87 9.03 5.22 -17.68
N GLU A 88 7.90 5.84 -17.36
CA GLU A 88 6.73 5.84 -18.25
C GLU A 88 7.03 6.51 -19.60
N GLU A 89 7.78 7.61 -19.60
CA GLU A 89 8.19 8.33 -20.79
C GLU A 89 9.15 7.49 -21.65
N HIS A 90 10.21 6.95 -21.06
CA HIS A 90 11.23 6.17 -21.77
C HIS A 90 10.62 4.93 -22.44
N PHE A 91 9.80 4.18 -21.72
CA PHE A 91 9.15 2.99 -22.24
C PHE A 91 7.84 3.28 -22.98
N ARG A 92 7.42 4.55 -23.06
CA ARG A 92 6.19 4.99 -23.73
C ARG A 92 4.95 4.19 -23.32
N LEU A 93 4.79 3.95 -22.01
CA LEU A 93 3.75 3.06 -21.49
C LEU A 93 2.32 3.59 -21.64
N ARG A 94 2.14 4.85 -22.06
CA ARG A 94 0.84 5.48 -22.35
C ARG A 94 -0.18 5.30 -21.23
N VAL A 95 0.19 5.71 -20.00
CA VAL A 95 -0.71 5.66 -18.86
C VAL A 95 -1.76 6.76 -18.95
N PHE A 96 -3.03 6.39 -18.88
CA PHE A 96 -4.15 7.33 -18.86
C PHE A 96 -4.45 7.76 -17.42
N ARG A 97 -4.35 9.08 -17.14
CA ARG A 97 -4.57 9.73 -15.84
C ARG A 97 -5.27 11.09 -15.99
N PRO A 98 -6.06 11.52 -15.01
CA PRO A 98 -6.69 10.68 -13.99
C PRO A 98 -7.85 9.86 -14.59
N VAL A 99 -7.85 8.56 -14.38
CA VAL A 99 -8.93 7.65 -14.80
C VAL A 99 -9.27 6.71 -13.65
N GLU A 100 -10.45 6.85 -13.08
CA GLU A 100 -10.93 6.02 -12.00
C GLU A 100 -11.82 4.88 -12.52
N VAL A 101 -11.32 3.65 -12.43
CA VAL A 101 -12.13 2.46 -12.75
C VAL A 101 -13.16 2.25 -11.66
N LYS A 102 -14.45 2.29 -12.02
CA LYS A 102 -15.61 2.15 -11.13
C LYS A 102 -16.07 0.71 -11.00
N CYS A 103 -16.09 -0.02 -12.10
CA CYS A 103 -16.52 -1.42 -12.10
C CYS A 103 -15.85 -2.22 -13.19
N VAL A 104 -15.70 -3.52 -12.92
CA VAL A 104 -15.41 -4.54 -13.92
C VAL A 104 -16.53 -5.57 -13.86
N SER A 105 -17.13 -5.88 -15.00
CA SER A 105 -18.27 -6.79 -15.11
C SER A 105 -18.14 -7.70 -16.32
N ASN A 106 -18.94 -8.77 -16.35
CA ASN A 106 -19.05 -9.64 -17.52
C ASN A 106 -20.15 -9.10 -18.47
N ARG A 107 -19.86 -9.14 -19.77
CA ARG A 107 -20.84 -8.91 -20.85
C ARG A 107 -20.71 -10.05 -21.87
N GLY A 108 -21.49 -11.11 -21.67
CA GLY A 108 -21.29 -12.33 -22.43
C GLY A 108 -19.94 -12.98 -22.11
N THR A 109 -19.11 -13.17 -23.13
CA THR A 109 -17.75 -13.70 -23.01
C THR A 109 -16.73 -12.64 -22.61
N ASP A 110 -17.05 -11.35 -22.76
CA ASP A 110 -16.12 -10.26 -22.59
C ASP A 110 -16.15 -9.68 -21.18
N LEU A 111 -15.05 -9.03 -20.79
CA LEU A 111 -14.99 -8.16 -19.63
C LEU A 111 -15.24 -6.72 -20.05
N VAL A 112 -16.02 -6.00 -19.25
CA VAL A 112 -16.27 -4.56 -19.43
C VAL A 112 -15.72 -3.81 -18.25
N VAL A 113 -14.84 -2.86 -18.51
CA VAL A 113 -14.23 -1.96 -17.54
C VAL A 113 -14.89 -0.59 -17.66
N GLY A 114 -15.78 -0.27 -16.73
CA GLY A 114 -16.39 1.06 -16.61
C GLY A 114 -15.51 2.00 -15.81
N PHE A 115 -15.30 3.22 -16.31
CA PHE A 115 -14.43 4.21 -15.70
C PHE A 115 -14.98 5.63 -15.82
N ASP A 116 -14.50 6.52 -14.94
CA ASP A 116 -14.64 7.96 -15.01
C ASP A 116 -13.29 8.61 -15.30
N ALA A 117 -13.27 9.55 -16.23
CA ALA A 117 -12.14 10.38 -16.57
C ALA A 117 -12.56 11.87 -16.56
N SER A 118 -11.60 12.80 -16.65
CA SER A 118 -11.89 14.24 -16.75
C SER A 118 -12.76 14.62 -17.96
N THR A 119 -12.77 13.77 -18.99
CA THR A 119 -13.56 13.93 -20.22
C THR A 119 -14.95 13.29 -20.14
N GLY A 120 -15.28 12.64 -19.02
CA GLY A 120 -16.55 11.93 -18.80
C GLY A 120 -16.36 10.44 -18.51
N SER A 121 -17.51 9.75 -18.34
CA SER A 121 -17.54 8.30 -18.11
C SER A 121 -17.43 7.53 -19.41
N GLY A 122 -16.80 6.35 -19.35
CA GLY A 122 -16.64 5.47 -20.50
C GLY A 122 -16.54 3.99 -20.12
N GLU A 123 -16.51 3.15 -21.15
CA GLU A 123 -16.32 1.71 -21.01
C GLU A 123 -15.23 1.22 -21.97
N ILE A 124 -14.44 0.23 -21.52
CA ILE A 124 -13.51 -0.52 -22.36
C ILE A 124 -13.92 -1.99 -22.31
N VAL A 125 -14.05 -2.60 -23.48
CA VAL A 125 -14.24 -4.05 -23.63
C VAL A 125 -12.86 -4.70 -23.76
N THR A 126 -12.61 -5.77 -23.01
CA THR A 126 -11.31 -6.44 -22.98
C THR A 126 -11.44 -7.91 -22.64
N ASP A 127 -10.50 -8.72 -23.11
CA ASP A 127 -10.41 -10.15 -22.79
C ASP A 127 -9.81 -10.40 -21.42
N VAL A 128 -8.92 -9.50 -20.95
CA VAL A 128 -8.13 -9.69 -19.73
C VAL A 128 -8.08 -8.41 -18.91
N VAL A 129 -8.18 -8.54 -17.60
CA VAL A 129 -7.94 -7.46 -16.64
C VAL A 129 -6.81 -7.81 -15.69
N VAL A 130 -5.83 -6.93 -15.57
CA VAL A 130 -4.79 -7.00 -14.53
C VAL A 130 -5.08 -5.93 -13.50
N ASN A 131 -5.50 -6.36 -12.31
CA ASN A 131 -5.73 -5.49 -11.16
C ASN A 131 -4.40 -5.22 -10.44
N ALA A 132 -3.90 -3.99 -10.53
CA ALA A 132 -2.69 -3.50 -9.89
C ALA A 132 -2.95 -2.26 -9.01
N THR A 133 -4.17 -2.16 -8.46
CA THR A 133 -4.67 -0.98 -7.72
C THR A 133 -4.04 -0.80 -6.34
N GLY A 134 -3.29 -1.80 -5.86
CA GLY A 134 -2.64 -1.75 -4.55
C GLY A 134 -3.61 -1.65 -3.38
N THR A 135 -3.25 -0.83 -2.40
CA THR A 135 -3.99 -0.74 -1.13
C THR A 135 -4.30 0.70 -0.70
N TRP A 136 -3.63 1.70 -1.26
CA TRP A 136 -3.68 3.09 -0.78
C TRP A 136 -5.08 3.68 -0.72
N GLY A 137 -5.95 3.33 -1.63
CA GLY A 137 -7.34 3.79 -1.67
C GLY A 137 -8.29 3.15 -0.67
N SER A 138 -7.80 2.21 0.13
CA SER A 138 -8.59 1.50 1.12
C SER A 138 -7.95 1.55 2.51
N PRO A 139 -7.83 2.75 3.13
CA PRO A 139 -7.36 2.89 4.50
C PRO A 139 -8.26 2.10 5.46
N PHE A 140 -7.67 1.54 6.52
CA PHE A 140 -8.38 0.72 7.48
C PHE A 140 -8.30 1.31 8.88
N ILE A 141 -9.44 1.76 9.41
CA ILE A 141 -9.60 2.14 10.82
C ILE A 141 -10.42 1.04 11.50
N PRO A 142 -9.89 0.35 12.52
CA PRO A 142 -10.64 -0.65 13.27
C PRO A 142 -11.74 0.02 14.10
N TRP A 143 -12.85 -0.67 14.23
CA TRP A 143 -13.93 -0.19 15.08
C TRP A 143 -13.59 -0.35 16.58
N TYR A 144 -13.87 0.69 17.35
CA TYR A 144 -13.80 0.68 18.81
C TYR A 144 -15.06 1.33 19.39
N PRO A 145 -15.49 0.91 20.60
CA PRO A 145 -16.57 1.60 21.32
C PRO A 145 -16.27 3.09 21.46
N GLY A 146 -17.22 3.93 21.07
CA GLY A 146 -17.09 5.38 21.13
C GLY A 146 -16.40 6.05 19.93
N LEU A 147 -15.95 5.29 18.92
CA LEU A 147 -15.22 5.82 17.74
C LEU A 147 -15.92 7.02 17.09
N THR A 148 -17.24 6.96 16.92
CA THR A 148 -18.02 8.02 16.26
C THR A 148 -18.36 9.19 17.17
N GLY A 149 -18.16 9.03 18.49
CA GLY A 149 -18.43 10.06 19.50
C GLY A 149 -17.22 10.92 19.86
N PHE A 150 -16.05 10.62 19.33
CA PHE A 150 -14.85 11.38 19.59
C PHE A 150 -14.93 12.78 18.97
N ALA A 151 -14.76 13.82 19.81
CA ALA A 151 -14.84 15.21 19.37
C ALA A 151 -13.55 15.73 18.72
N GLY A 152 -12.43 15.01 18.92
CA GLY A 152 -11.14 15.32 18.29
C GLY A 152 -11.06 14.82 16.84
N ARG A 153 -9.85 14.88 16.27
CA ARG A 153 -9.59 14.46 14.88
C ARG A 153 -9.23 12.98 14.78
N HIS A 154 -9.88 12.26 13.88
CA HIS A 154 -9.38 10.98 13.37
C HIS A 154 -8.55 11.24 12.13
N VAL A 155 -7.27 10.83 12.14
CA VAL A 155 -6.36 10.98 11.01
C VAL A 155 -5.78 9.60 10.66
N HIS A 156 -6.03 9.11 9.46
CA HIS A 156 -5.36 7.90 8.99
C HIS A 156 -3.98 8.24 8.41
N THR A 157 -3.07 7.26 8.33
CA THR A 157 -1.77 7.42 7.65
C THR A 157 -1.89 8.05 6.26
N ALA A 158 -3.00 7.78 5.55
CA ALA A 158 -3.26 8.32 4.21
C ALA A 158 -3.50 9.84 4.21
N ASP A 159 -3.96 10.38 5.34
CA ASP A 159 -4.39 11.78 5.49
C ASP A 159 -3.40 12.61 6.31
N TYR A 160 -2.33 11.98 6.82
CA TYR A 160 -1.30 12.68 7.57
C TYR A 160 -0.43 13.53 6.65
N ALA A 161 -0.33 14.82 6.92
CA ALA A 161 0.46 15.75 6.12
C ALA A 161 1.76 16.19 6.81
N SER A 162 1.70 16.64 8.07
CA SER A 162 2.88 17.08 8.82
C SER A 162 2.67 17.10 10.33
N ALA A 163 3.77 17.09 11.09
CA ALA A 163 3.73 17.24 12.55
C ALA A 163 3.23 18.63 12.99
N ALA A 164 3.37 19.67 12.17
CA ALA A 164 2.94 21.01 12.48
C ALA A 164 1.42 21.12 12.75
N GLU A 165 0.61 20.22 12.16
CA GLU A 165 -0.83 20.18 12.42
C GLU A 165 -1.19 19.77 13.86
N PHE A 166 -0.25 19.20 14.59
CA PHE A 166 -0.42 18.63 15.92
C PHE A 166 0.40 19.37 16.99
N GLU A 167 0.97 20.54 16.66
CA GLU A 167 1.72 21.34 17.61
C GLU A 167 0.88 21.69 18.82
N GLY A 168 1.42 21.43 20.03
CA GLY A 168 0.75 21.68 21.31
C GLY A 168 -0.48 20.79 21.57
N ARG A 169 -0.75 19.75 20.76
CA ARG A 169 -1.89 18.85 20.91
C ARG A 169 -1.55 17.59 21.69
N ASN A 170 -2.58 16.98 22.31
CA ASN A 170 -2.48 15.62 22.84
C ASN A 170 -2.78 14.64 21.72
N VAL A 171 -1.80 13.82 21.35
CA VAL A 171 -1.89 12.92 20.20
C VAL A 171 -1.74 11.46 20.63
N VAL A 172 -2.66 10.63 20.19
CA VAL A 172 -2.57 9.17 20.33
C VAL A 172 -2.25 8.57 18.97
N VAL A 173 -1.13 7.87 18.85
CA VAL A 173 -0.74 7.16 17.63
C VAL A 173 -1.02 5.67 17.80
N VAL A 174 -1.88 5.12 16.95
CA VAL A 174 -2.34 3.72 16.99
C VAL A 174 -1.70 2.93 15.86
N GLY A 175 -0.89 1.94 16.20
CA GLY A 175 -0.27 1.04 15.24
C GLY A 175 1.12 0.57 15.66
N GLY A 176 1.56 -0.58 15.12
CA GLY A 176 2.86 -1.18 15.44
C GLY A 176 3.83 -1.23 14.26
N GLY A 177 3.52 -0.54 13.16
CA GLY A 177 4.35 -0.54 11.96
C GLY A 177 5.28 0.66 11.85
N THR A 178 6.11 0.66 10.80
CA THR A 178 7.09 1.72 10.52
C THR A 178 6.46 3.12 10.38
N SER A 179 5.22 3.21 9.88
CA SER A 179 4.51 4.50 9.80
C SER A 179 4.21 5.07 11.19
N ALA A 180 3.75 4.25 12.14
CA ALA A 180 3.51 4.70 13.51
C ALA A 180 4.79 5.24 14.15
N ILE A 181 5.89 4.50 14.02
CA ILE A 181 7.21 4.90 14.54
C ILE A 181 7.68 6.20 13.87
N GLY A 182 7.50 6.30 12.54
CA GLY A 182 7.83 7.52 11.80
C GLY A 182 7.09 8.75 12.33
N PHE A 183 5.79 8.64 12.56
CA PHE A 183 4.98 9.74 13.12
C PHE A 183 5.36 10.06 14.56
N LEU A 184 5.60 9.06 15.41
CA LEU A 184 6.06 9.29 16.78
C LEU A 184 7.37 10.08 16.82
N LEU A 185 8.34 9.71 15.99
CA LEU A 185 9.63 10.40 15.90
C LEU A 185 9.53 11.79 15.25
N GLU A 186 8.51 12.05 14.45
CA GLU A 186 8.25 13.36 13.84
C GLU A 186 7.50 14.29 14.79
N LEU A 187 6.56 13.74 15.57
CA LEU A 187 5.76 14.47 16.54
C LEU A 187 6.49 14.73 17.87
N ASP A 188 7.61 14.02 18.10
CA ASP A 188 8.43 14.13 19.31
C ASP A 188 8.94 15.56 19.49
N GLY A 189 8.50 16.22 20.56
CA GLY A 189 8.81 17.64 20.84
C GLY A 189 7.87 18.67 20.20
N SER A 190 6.96 18.26 19.28
CA SER A 190 5.93 19.14 18.70
C SER A 190 4.59 18.97 19.41
N ALA A 191 4.16 17.75 19.65
CA ALA A 191 2.95 17.45 20.40
C ALA A 191 3.15 17.79 21.89
N SER A 192 2.09 18.29 22.55
CA SER A 192 2.11 18.58 24.00
C SER A 192 2.18 17.26 24.80
N ASN A 193 1.47 16.24 24.33
CA ASN A 193 1.52 14.89 24.88
C ASN A 193 1.39 13.87 23.73
N LEU A 194 2.25 12.88 23.75
CA LEU A 194 2.32 11.86 22.71
C LEU A 194 2.20 10.48 23.33
N THR A 195 1.17 9.73 22.93
CA THR A 195 0.92 8.38 23.42
C THR A 195 0.95 7.38 22.29
N TRP A 196 1.83 6.39 22.38
CA TRP A 196 1.88 5.29 21.44
C TRP A 196 1.05 4.10 21.91
N VAL A 197 0.20 3.57 21.03
CA VAL A 197 -0.68 2.42 21.32
C VAL A 197 -0.50 1.35 20.28
N ALA A 198 -0.20 0.12 20.70
CA ALA A 198 -0.03 -1.01 19.79
C ALA A 198 -0.78 -2.25 20.29
N ARG A 199 -1.38 -2.99 19.35
CA ARG A 199 -2.14 -4.21 19.64
C ARG A 199 -1.25 -5.39 20.08
N ARG A 200 -0.02 -5.41 19.62
CA ARG A 200 0.97 -6.46 19.90
C ARG A 200 2.26 -5.81 20.39
N PRO A 201 3.05 -6.52 21.18
CA PRO A 201 4.41 -6.07 21.50
C PRO A 201 5.19 -5.78 20.22
N ILE A 202 6.05 -4.77 20.28
CA ILE A 202 6.93 -4.39 19.17
C ILE A 202 8.29 -4.98 19.45
N GLU A 203 8.78 -5.76 18.51
CA GLU A 203 10.12 -6.33 18.54
C GLU A 203 11.08 -5.41 17.78
N PHE A 204 12.04 -4.86 18.48
CA PHE A 204 13.12 -4.08 17.87
C PHE A 204 14.32 -5.00 17.63
N LEU A 205 14.74 -5.12 16.39
CA LEU A 205 15.83 -5.98 15.94
C LEU A 205 17.13 -5.18 15.84
N ASP A 206 18.25 -5.75 16.27
CA ASP A 206 19.55 -5.11 16.11
C ASP A 206 19.95 -5.01 14.63
N GLU A 207 20.81 -4.01 14.29
CA GLU A 207 21.24 -3.74 12.92
C GLU A 207 21.94 -5.00 12.35
N GLY A 208 21.39 -5.58 11.29
CA GLY A 208 21.87 -6.83 10.69
C GLY A 208 21.06 -8.08 11.05
N GLU A 209 20.21 -8.05 12.07
CA GLU A 209 19.27 -9.12 12.41
C GLU A 209 17.94 -8.95 11.66
N LEU A 210 18.00 -8.90 10.33
CA LEU A 210 16.79 -9.17 9.55
C LEU A 210 16.42 -10.62 9.81
N ASN A 211 15.33 -10.83 10.54
CA ASN A 211 14.79 -12.16 10.74
C ASN A 211 14.26 -12.71 9.40
N MET A 212 15.18 -13.23 8.59
CA MET A 212 14.89 -13.83 7.27
C MET A 212 13.83 -14.92 7.37
N GLU A 213 13.84 -15.65 8.49
CA GLU A 213 12.89 -16.73 8.76
C GLU A 213 11.48 -16.15 9.01
N ALA A 214 11.35 -15.12 9.85
CA ALA A 214 10.07 -14.44 10.07
C ALA A 214 9.55 -13.75 8.81
N GLY A 215 10.43 -13.14 8.01
CA GLY A 215 10.07 -12.58 6.71
C GLY A 215 9.54 -13.63 5.74
N THR A 216 10.22 -14.78 5.65
CA THR A 216 9.80 -15.92 4.82
C THR A 216 8.46 -16.50 5.30
N ALA A 217 8.30 -16.65 6.62
CA ALA A 217 7.05 -17.14 7.21
C ALA A 217 5.87 -16.18 6.95
N ALA A 218 6.10 -14.87 7.05
CA ALA A 218 5.07 -13.86 6.76
C ALA A 218 4.62 -13.91 5.29
N VAL A 219 5.55 -14.06 4.36
CA VAL A 219 5.26 -14.22 2.91
C VAL A 219 4.51 -15.52 2.66
N ALA A 220 4.93 -16.63 3.28
CA ALA A 220 4.24 -17.92 3.16
C ALA A 220 2.82 -17.87 3.72
N ALA A 221 2.61 -17.20 4.86
CA ALA A 221 1.28 -17.01 5.44
C ALA A 221 0.36 -16.19 4.53
N GLN A 222 0.89 -15.18 3.84
CA GLN A 222 0.13 -14.42 2.84
C GLN A 222 -0.21 -15.25 1.61
N ASP A 223 0.73 -16.05 1.10
CA ASP A 223 0.47 -16.95 -0.05
C ASP A 223 -0.62 -17.99 0.30
N ALA A 224 -0.51 -18.59 1.47
CA ALA A 224 -1.52 -19.54 1.95
C ALA A 224 -2.91 -18.90 2.11
N ALA A 225 -2.97 -17.64 2.63
CA ALA A 225 -4.22 -16.91 2.76
C ALA A 225 -4.81 -16.53 1.38
N ALA A 226 -3.97 -16.05 0.45
CA ALA A 226 -4.38 -15.72 -0.91
C ALA A 226 -4.92 -16.96 -1.65
N ARG A 227 -4.24 -18.09 -1.59
CA ARG A 227 -4.70 -19.36 -2.20
C ARG A 227 -6.03 -19.85 -1.60
N ALA A 228 -6.19 -19.68 -0.29
CA ALA A 228 -7.41 -20.10 0.41
C ALA A 228 -8.56 -19.07 0.34
N GLY A 229 -8.38 -17.93 -0.33
CA GLY A 229 -9.39 -16.88 -0.41
C GLY A 229 -9.69 -16.21 0.94
N ARG A 230 -8.76 -16.27 1.89
CA ARG A 230 -8.91 -15.63 3.19
C ARG A 230 -8.46 -14.17 3.16
N ALA A 231 -8.93 -13.38 4.12
CA ALA A 231 -8.41 -12.03 4.34
C ALA A 231 -6.89 -12.08 4.57
N LEU A 232 -6.14 -11.23 3.84
CA LEU A 232 -4.68 -11.25 3.90
C LEU A 232 -4.18 -10.76 5.27
N PRO A 233 -3.26 -11.50 5.92
CA PRO A 233 -2.58 -11.01 7.13
C PRO A 233 -1.63 -9.86 6.79
N SER A 234 -1.30 -9.02 7.78
CA SER A 234 -0.30 -7.96 7.60
C SER A 234 1.10 -8.55 7.56
N ILE A 235 1.91 -8.18 6.56
CA ILE A 235 3.33 -8.58 6.47
C ILE A 235 4.13 -7.91 7.59
N VAL A 236 3.88 -6.63 7.85
CA VAL A 236 4.69 -5.78 8.76
C VAL A 236 4.64 -6.26 10.21
N SER A 237 3.55 -6.93 10.63
CA SER A 237 3.37 -7.36 12.02
C SER A 237 4.19 -8.59 12.44
N GLY A 238 4.98 -9.17 11.54
CA GLY A 238 5.77 -10.38 11.81
C GLY A 238 7.27 -10.26 11.53
N THR A 239 7.73 -9.08 11.07
CA THR A 239 9.13 -8.93 10.61
C THR A 239 10.02 -8.11 11.56
N GLY A 240 9.46 -7.60 12.67
CA GLY A 240 10.19 -6.71 13.59
C GLY A 240 10.49 -5.33 13.00
N VAL A 241 11.13 -4.48 13.82
CA VAL A 241 11.52 -3.12 13.43
C VAL A 241 13.04 -2.98 13.59
N PRO A 242 13.80 -2.67 12.51
CA PRO A 242 15.24 -2.46 12.61
C PRO A 242 15.57 -1.32 13.57
N ARG A 243 16.45 -1.56 14.52
CA ARG A 243 16.90 -0.60 15.55
C ARG A 243 17.97 0.34 14.98
N THR A 244 17.53 1.29 14.15
CA THR A 244 18.40 2.35 13.62
C THR A 244 18.79 3.33 14.73
N ARG A 245 19.85 4.13 14.52
CA ARG A 245 20.26 5.19 15.47
C ARG A 245 19.12 6.13 15.84
N ARG A 246 18.27 6.51 14.87
CA ARG A 246 17.11 7.38 15.09
C ARG A 246 16.05 6.70 15.96
N ILE A 247 15.80 5.43 15.75
CA ILE A 247 14.85 4.62 16.54
C ILE A 247 15.40 4.43 17.96
N GLN A 248 16.68 4.08 18.10
CA GLN A 248 17.32 3.95 19.41
C GLN A 248 17.22 5.24 20.22
N ALA A 249 17.51 6.39 19.61
CA ALA A 249 17.38 7.68 20.28
C ALA A 249 15.91 7.96 20.73
N GLY A 250 14.90 7.51 19.97
CA GLY A 250 13.49 7.61 20.37
C GLY A 250 13.12 6.67 21.53
N ILE A 251 13.74 5.50 21.59
CA ILE A 251 13.59 4.56 22.72
C ILE A 251 14.22 5.18 23.97
N ASP A 252 15.44 5.69 23.85
CA ASP A 252 16.18 6.28 24.98
C ASP A 252 15.49 7.52 25.58
N ARG A 253 14.79 8.30 24.75
CA ARG A 253 13.95 9.43 25.21
C ARG A 253 12.60 9.00 25.77
N GLY A 254 12.22 7.72 25.66
CA GLY A 254 10.90 7.24 26.09
C GLY A 254 9.76 7.51 25.10
N THR A 255 10.02 8.09 23.92
CA THR A 255 9.03 8.35 22.89
C THR A 255 8.47 7.06 22.29
N LEU A 256 9.32 6.03 22.17
CA LEU A 256 8.96 4.75 21.57
C LEU A 256 8.68 3.68 22.61
N VAL A 257 7.78 3.99 23.56
CA VAL A 257 7.28 3.03 24.58
C VAL A 257 5.80 2.77 24.32
N PRO A 258 5.44 1.61 23.71
CA PRO A 258 4.04 1.33 23.37
C PRO A 258 3.24 0.95 24.61
N ARG A 259 2.02 1.48 24.68
CA ARG A 259 0.97 1.01 25.60
C ARG A 259 0.10 -0.05 24.89
N PRO A 260 -0.54 -0.96 25.63
CA PRO A 260 -1.55 -1.85 25.06
C PRO A 260 -2.74 -1.04 24.51
N MET A 261 -3.58 -1.70 23.68
CA MET A 261 -4.77 -1.05 23.15
C MET A 261 -5.72 -0.58 24.25
N PHE A 262 -6.31 0.59 24.04
CA PHE A 262 -7.40 1.09 24.87
C PHE A 262 -8.69 0.26 24.65
N SER A 263 -9.60 0.28 25.61
CA SER A 263 -10.89 -0.42 25.56
C SER A 263 -11.99 0.40 24.88
N SER A 264 -11.93 1.73 25.01
CA SER A 264 -12.92 2.64 24.42
C SER A 264 -12.33 4.00 24.09
N ILE A 265 -13.04 4.71 23.21
CA ILE A 265 -12.80 6.10 22.88
C ILE A 265 -13.91 6.93 23.51
N GLU A 266 -13.55 8.01 24.16
CA GLU A 266 -14.46 8.97 24.78
C GLU A 266 -14.46 10.28 23.96
N PRO A 267 -15.40 11.21 24.22
CA PRO A 267 -15.45 12.45 23.43
C PRO A 267 -14.15 13.26 23.45
N ASP A 268 -13.35 13.17 24.51
CA ASP A 268 -12.15 13.97 24.75
C ASP A 268 -10.87 13.12 24.96
N GLY A 269 -10.91 11.81 24.66
CA GLY A 269 -9.74 10.95 24.82
C GLY A 269 -9.99 9.47 24.66
N VAL A 270 -9.09 8.67 25.24
CA VAL A 270 -9.15 7.20 25.20
C VAL A 270 -9.06 6.63 26.62
N ARG A 271 -9.75 5.49 26.87
CA ARG A 271 -9.77 4.81 28.17
C ARG A 271 -9.33 3.35 28.05
N TRP A 272 -8.49 2.94 28.98
CA TRP A 272 -8.06 1.54 29.12
C TRP A 272 -8.99 0.76 30.05
N ALA A 273 -8.89 -0.57 29.98
CA ALA A 273 -9.71 -1.48 30.80
C ALA A 273 -9.46 -1.35 32.32
N ASP A 274 -8.29 -0.85 32.73
CA ASP A 274 -7.94 -0.58 34.12
C ASP A 274 -8.52 0.76 34.64
N GLY A 275 -9.30 1.47 33.81
CA GLY A 275 -9.89 2.76 34.14
C GLY A 275 -9.00 3.97 33.84
N THR A 276 -7.74 3.77 33.45
CA THR A 276 -6.84 4.86 33.08
C THR A 276 -7.40 5.63 31.87
N PHE A 277 -7.43 6.95 31.96
CA PHE A 277 -7.87 7.85 30.91
C PHE A 277 -6.70 8.69 30.38
N GLN A 278 -6.66 8.91 29.07
CA GLN A 278 -5.71 9.79 28.40
C GLN A 278 -6.46 10.78 27.52
N PRO A 279 -6.36 12.09 27.80
CA PRO A 279 -6.89 13.12 26.92
C PRO A 279 -6.25 13.03 25.53
N ALA A 280 -7.04 13.28 24.50
CA ALA A 280 -6.57 13.31 23.11
C ALA A 280 -7.33 14.37 22.30
N ASP A 281 -6.60 15.17 21.55
CA ASP A 281 -7.14 16.10 20.56
C ASP A 281 -7.15 15.42 19.16
N ALA A 282 -6.31 14.41 18.97
CA ALA A 282 -6.23 13.64 17.74
C ALA A 282 -5.82 12.18 17.98
N ILE A 283 -6.39 11.29 17.16
CA ILE A 283 -5.98 9.89 17.07
C ILE A 283 -5.46 9.63 15.65
N ILE A 284 -4.16 9.30 15.54
CA ILE A 284 -3.53 8.95 14.28
C ILE A 284 -3.56 7.43 14.10
N TRP A 285 -4.30 6.97 13.10
CA TRP A 285 -4.49 5.57 12.79
C TRP A 285 -3.43 5.07 11.79
N SER A 286 -2.35 4.50 12.30
CA SER A 286 -1.34 3.79 11.51
C SER A 286 -1.67 2.30 11.42
N THR A 287 -2.92 2.00 11.10
CA THR A 287 -3.52 0.66 11.16
C THR A 287 -3.54 -0.05 9.80
N GLY A 288 -2.84 0.53 8.82
CA GLY A 288 -2.62 -0.05 7.51
C GLY A 288 -3.81 0.10 6.57
N PHE A 289 -3.77 -0.68 5.50
CA PHE A 289 -4.67 -0.57 4.36
C PHE A 289 -5.20 -1.95 3.98
N ARG A 290 -6.33 -1.97 3.26
CA ARG A 290 -6.88 -3.17 2.64
C ARG A 290 -6.64 -3.15 1.14
N PRO A 291 -6.60 -4.30 0.45
CA PRO A 291 -6.56 -4.32 -1.01
C PRO A 291 -7.76 -3.59 -1.62
N GLU A 292 -7.50 -2.73 -2.61
CA GLU A 292 -8.54 -2.01 -3.34
C GLU A 292 -9.19 -2.93 -4.38
N LEU A 293 -10.38 -3.41 -4.07
CA LEU A 293 -11.05 -4.47 -4.86
C LEU A 293 -12.52 -4.15 -5.13
N ARG A 294 -13.02 -2.94 -4.79
CA ARG A 294 -14.44 -2.61 -4.89
C ARG A 294 -14.95 -2.66 -6.33
N HIS A 295 -14.14 -2.18 -7.26
CA HIS A 295 -14.46 -2.18 -8.69
C HIS A 295 -14.62 -3.58 -9.28
N LEU A 296 -14.10 -4.61 -8.62
CA LEU A 296 -14.27 -6.02 -9.02
C LEU A 296 -15.50 -6.69 -8.41
N ALA A 297 -16.30 -5.98 -7.60
CA ALA A 297 -17.46 -6.54 -6.90
C ALA A 297 -18.49 -7.21 -7.84
N PRO A 298 -18.78 -6.69 -9.05
CA PRO A 298 -19.73 -7.33 -9.96
C PRO A 298 -19.30 -8.74 -10.41
N LEU A 299 -18.01 -9.05 -10.40
CA LEU A 299 -17.45 -10.36 -10.76
C LEU A 299 -17.61 -11.43 -9.66
N LYS A 300 -18.03 -11.02 -8.44
CA LYS A 300 -18.27 -11.91 -7.29
C LYS A 300 -17.08 -12.81 -6.95
N LEU A 301 -15.87 -12.31 -7.08
CA LEU A 301 -14.63 -13.09 -6.86
C LEU A 301 -14.35 -13.37 -5.38
N ARG A 302 -14.92 -12.60 -4.44
CA ARG A 302 -14.69 -12.79 -3.01
C ARG A 302 -15.20 -14.14 -2.52
N GLU A 303 -14.42 -14.75 -1.64
CA GLU A 303 -14.79 -15.94 -0.89
C GLU A 303 -15.51 -15.59 0.41
N LYS A 304 -16.15 -16.57 1.05
CA LYS A 304 -16.85 -16.40 2.33
C LYS A 304 -15.94 -15.86 3.44
N GLU A 305 -14.65 -16.16 3.37
CA GLU A 305 -13.62 -15.75 4.32
C GLU A 305 -13.03 -14.36 4.01
N GLY A 306 -13.64 -13.62 3.08
CA GLY A 306 -13.41 -12.19 2.82
C GLY A 306 -12.25 -11.85 1.89
N GLY A 307 -11.45 -12.84 1.45
CA GLY A 307 -10.39 -12.68 0.45
C GLY A 307 -10.84 -13.07 -0.95
N ILE A 308 -9.90 -13.08 -1.88
CA ILE A 308 -10.04 -13.63 -3.24
C ILE A 308 -9.05 -14.78 -3.38
N SER A 309 -9.49 -15.91 -3.89
CA SER A 309 -8.64 -17.06 -4.17
C SER A 309 -7.77 -16.77 -5.40
N VAL A 310 -6.47 -16.57 -5.14
CA VAL A 310 -5.46 -16.22 -6.16
C VAL A 310 -4.31 -17.21 -6.10
N GLY A 311 -3.98 -17.80 -7.24
CA GLY A 311 -2.81 -18.66 -7.40
C GLY A 311 -1.93 -18.16 -8.55
N ALA A 312 -0.65 -17.99 -8.32
CA ALA A 312 0.31 -17.50 -9.31
C ALA A 312 -0.08 -16.17 -9.99
N GLY A 313 -0.84 -15.31 -9.28
CA GLY A 313 -1.33 -14.03 -9.78
C GLY A 313 -2.68 -14.07 -10.50
N SER A 314 -3.23 -15.25 -10.83
CA SER A 314 -4.53 -15.39 -11.47
C SER A 314 -5.63 -15.77 -10.48
N SER A 315 -6.84 -15.24 -10.66
CA SER A 315 -8.02 -15.66 -9.91
C SER A 315 -8.41 -17.09 -10.25
N TRP A 316 -8.77 -17.88 -9.24
CA TRP A 316 -9.26 -19.24 -9.48
C TRP A 316 -10.72 -19.29 -9.99
N LYS A 317 -11.50 -18.22 -9.73
CA LYS A 317 -12.89 -18.14 -10.20
C LYS A 317 -13.00 -17.63 -11.64
N ASP A 318 -12.06 -16.78 -12.07
CA ASP A 318 -12.06 -16.25 -13.43
C ASP A 318 -10.60 -16.03 -13.87
N GLY A 319 -10.13 -16.92 -14.75
CA GLY A 319 -8.75 -16.93 -15.24
C GLY A 319 -8.37 -15.71 -16.08
N ARG A 320 -9.33 -14.86 -16.46
CA ARG A 320 -9.11 -13.60 -17.18
C ARG A 320 -8.73 -12.44 -16.24
N ILE A 321 -8.87 -12.63 -14.91
CA ILE A 321 -8.58 -11.61 -13.90
C ILE A 321 -7.27 -11.95 -13.20
N PHE A 322 -6.29 -11.07 -13.35
CA PHE A 322 -5.00 -11.17 -12.71
C PHE A 322 -4.86 -10.11 -11.58
N PHE A 323 -4.05 -10.43 -10.58
CA PHE A 323 -3.80 -9.60 -9.41
C PHE A 323 -2.30 -9.35 -9.25
N ALA A 324 -1.83 -8.18 -9.64
CA ALA A 324 -0.47 -7.73 -9.43
C ALA A 324 -0.37 -6.92 -8.13
N GLY A 325 0.57 -7.30 -7.26
CA GLY A 325 0.72 -6.65 -5.95
C GLY A 325 -0.31 -7.08 -4.90
N TYR A 326 -0.91 -8.26 -5.04
CA TYR A 326 -1.85 -8.84 -4.09
C TYR A 326 -1.20 -10.01 -3.33
N GLY A 327 -1.47 -10.14 -2.04
CA GLY A 327 -0.90 -11.20 -1.21
C GLY A 327 0.63 -11.07 -1.09
N PRO A 328 1.38 -12.15 -1.29
CA PRO A 328 2.85 -12.16 -1.15
C PRO A 328 3.57 -11.23 -2.13
N GLN A 329 2.85 -10.77 -3.15
CA GLN A 329 3.36 -9.84 -4.17
C GLN A 329 3.22 -8.37 -3.78
N ALA A 330 2.70 -8.05 -2.60
CA ALA A 330 2.45 -6.67 -2.14
C ALA A 330 3.70 -5.91 -1.69
N SER A 331 4.91 -6.44 -1.87
CA SER A 331 6.19 -5.76 -1.71
C SER A 331 6.74 -5.29 -3.07
N THR A 332 7.66 -4.34 -3.07
CA THR A 332 8.24 -3.82 -4.33
C THR A 332 8.96 -4.93 -5.11
N ILE A 333 9.76 -5.76 -4.46
CA ILE A 333 10.40 -6.91 -5.10
C ILE A 333 9.39 -7.99 -5.53
N GLY A 334 8.37 -8.24 -4.72
CA GLY A 334 7.29 -9.18 -5.03
C GLY A 334 6.48 -8.74 -6.25
N ALA A 335 6.18 -7.44 -6.36
CA ALA A 335 5.49 -6.83 -7.48
C ALA A 335 6.28 -7.01 -8.80
N ASN A 336 7.60 -6.81 -8.79
CA ASN A 336 8.43 -6.98 -9.97
C ASN A 336 8.48 -8.44 -10.46
N ARG A 337 8.62 -9.40 -9.54
CA ARG A 337 8.59 -10.84 -9.88
C ARG A 337 7.23 -11.26 -10.44
N ALA A 338 6.16 -10.80 -9.81
CA ALA A 338 4.80 -11.05 -10.25
C ALA A 338 4.51 -10.42 -11.61
N GLY A 339 5.01 -9.20 -11.88
CA GLY A 339 4.87 -8.51 -13.15
C GLY A 339 5.31 -9.38 -14.32
N ARG A 340 6.50 -9.98 -14.23
CA ARG A 340 7.03 -10.90 -15.26
C ARG A 340 6.17 -12.15 -15.43
N GLN A 341 5.74 -12.75 -14.33
CA GLN A 341 4.93 -13.98 -14.35
C GLN A 341 3.54 -13.72 -14.94
N ILE A 342 2.87 -12.65 -14.48
CA ILE A 342 1.52 -12.28 -14.95
C ILE A 342 1.56 -11.94 -16.44
N ALA A 343 2.53 -11.13 -16.89
CA ALA A 343 2.63 -10.76 -18.29
C ALA A 343 2.75 -11.98 -19.21
N ARG A 344 3.54 -12.98 -18.82
CA ARG A 344 3.64 -14.24 -19.59
C ARG A 344 2.32 -15.02 -19.64
N GLN A 345 1.58 -15.07 -18.55
CA GLN A 345 0.29 -15.73 -18.50
C GLN A 345 -0.77 -15.00 -19.34
N VAL A 346 -0.76 -13.65 -19.28
CA VAL A 346 -1.64 -12.83 -20.13
C VAL A 346 -1.38 -13.08 -21.61
N VAL A 347 -0.12 -13.03 -22.05
CA VAL A 347 0.23 -13.29 -23.45
C VAL A 347 -0.15 -14.70 -23.87
N ALA A 348 0.11 -15.71 -23.03
CA ALA A 348 -0.27 -17.09 -23.32
C ALA A 348 -1.80 -17.26 -23.41
N LEU A 349 -2.56 -16.54 -22.58
CA LEU A 349 -4.03 -16.56 -22.64
C LEU A 349 -4.52 -15.94 -23.95
N LEU A 350 -4.02 -14.76 -24.31
CA LEU A 350 -4.41 -14.04 -25.54
C LEU A 350 -4.04 -14.82 -26.81
N SER A 351 -2.97 -15.59 -26.80
CA SER A 351 -2.54 -16.41 -27.93
C SER A 351 -3.46 -17.63 -28.17
N ASN A 352 -4.34 -17.96 -27.22
CA ASN A 352 -5.28 -19.08 -27.29
C ASN A 352 -6.74 -18.62 -27.54
N LEU A 353 -6.98 -17.31 -27.64
CA LEU A 353 -8.27 -16.71 -28.01
C LEU A 353 -8.33 -16.45 -29.52
#